data_1b6f3c8e6bcf8741b592789d439db902
#
_entry.id   1b6f3c8e6bcf8741b592789d439db902
#
_cell.length_a   1.000
_cell.length_b   1.000
_cell.length_c   1.000
_cell.angle_alpha   90.00
_cell.angle_beta   90.00
_cell.angle_gamma   90.00
#
_symmetry.space_group_name_H-M   'P 1'
#
loop_
_entity.id
_entity.type
_entity.pdbx_description
1 polymer ?
#
loop_
_entity_poly.entity_id
_entity_poly.type
_entity_poly.pdbx_seq_one_letter_code
_entity_poly.pdbx_strand_id
1 'polypeptide(L)'
;MVRFYAIDCEMIENDLGKSMVARVSLVDEALETVLDEYIKPTRNVADYRTSISGIKRGYETEAKPKDGVLRRVINMVNGQFVVGFNVKEDLEALGILHSKIWDMADSKHLDCCQKYALKILAYKELGLSIEDVPHDTVKDAKAVMDIYMKYVK
;
A
#
# COMPACT_ATOMS: atom_id res chain seq x y z
N MET A 1 -15.18 -16.28 8.75
CA MET A 1 -14.43 -15.34 9.61
C MET A 1 -13.93 -14.18 8.76
N VAL A 2 -14.14 -12.96 9.20
CA VAL A 2 -13.68 -11.77 8.50
C VAL A 2 -12.19 -11.56 8.79
N ARG A 3 -11.41 -11.32 7.74
CA ARG A 3 -9.98 -11.05 7.84
C ARG A 3 -9.67 -9.58 7.59
N PHE A 4 -8.47 -9.19 7.95
CA PHE A 4 -7.94 -7.85 7.75
C PHE A 4 -6.65 -7.96 6.94
N TYR A 5 -6.56 -7.14 5.90
CA TYR A 5 -5.36 -7.08 5.05
C TYR A 5 -4.88 -5.64 4.99
N ALA A 6 -3.62 -5.42 5.31
CA ALA A 6 -2.99 -4.14 5.05
C ALA A 6 -2.51 -4.11 3.60
N ILE A 7 -2.82 -3.04 2.90
CA ILE A 7 -2.39 -2.82 1.52
C ILE A 7 -1.52 -1.58 1.44
N ASP A 8 -0.50 -1.64 0.61
CA ASP A 8 0.30 -0.48 0.24
C ASP A 8 0.76 -0.61 -1.20
N CYS A 9 0.93 0.52 -1.88
CA CYS A 9 1.33 0.59 -3.28
C CYS A 9 2.48 1.56 -3.48
N GLU A 10 3.33 1.29 -4.48
CA GLU A 10 4.27 2.27 -5.01
C GLU A 10 3.79 2.76 -6.37
N MET A 11 3.88 4.07 -6.57
CA MET A 11 3.38 4.74 -7.76
C MET A 11 4.51 5.29 -8.61
N ILE A 12 4.31 5.22 -9.92
CA ILE A 12 5.14 5.88 -10.94
C ILE A 12 4.26 6.83 -11.75
N GLU A 13 4.87 7.71 -12.51
CA GLU A 13 4.13 8.69 -13.31
C GLU A 13 4.07 8.26 -14.76
N ASN A 14 2.88 8.35 -15.36
CA ASN A 14 2.69 8.05 -16.77
C ASN A 14 2.87 9.29 -17.66
N ASP A 15 2.78 9.10 -18.97
CA ASP A 15 2.93 10.13 -19.98
C ASP A 15 1.83 11.20 -19.99
N LEU A 16 0.77 11.01 -19.19
CA LEU A 16 -0.28 12.01 -18.96
C LEU A 16 -0.09 12.78 -17.64
N GLY A 17 1.03 12.56 -16.94
CA GLY A 17 1.29 13.18 -15.65
C GLY A 17 0.48 12.58 -14.49
N LYS A 18 -0.09 11.39 -14.67
CA LYS A 18 -0.90 10.70 -13.64
C LYS A 18 -0.12 9.55 -13.02
N SER A 19 -0.48 9.23 -11.79
CA SER A 19 0.11 8.10 -11.07
C SER A 19 -0.42 6.77 -11.59
N MET A 20 0.49 5.80 -11.75
CA MET A 20 0.19 4.39 -12.02
C MET A 20 0.78 3.54 -10.92
N VAL A 21 0.10 2.46 -10.53
CA VAL A 21 0.66 1.51 -9.57
C VAL A 21 1.72 0.65 -10.26
N ALA A 22 2.91 0.62 -9.68
CA ALA A 22 4.01 -0.22 -10.14
C ALA A 22 4.30 -1.39 -9.22
N ARG A 23 3.87 -1.32 -7.97
CA ARG A 23 4.02 -2.40 -6.99
C ARG A 23 2.85 -2.36 -6.00
N VAL A 24 2.35 -3.52 -5.63
CA VAL A 24 1.31 -3.67 -4.61
C VAL A 24 1.69 -4.80 -3.66
N SER A 25 1.49 -4.57 -2.37
CA SER A 25 1.73 -5.57 -1.33
C SER A 25 0.51 -5.69 -0.42
N LEU A 26 0.22 -6.92 -0.01
CA LEU A 26 -0.79 -7.25 0.99
C LEU A 26 -0.13 -8.01 2.13
N VAL A 27 -0.45 -7.61 3.35
CA VAL A 27 0.05 -8.24 4.58
C VAL A 27 -1.17 -8.62 5.43
N ASP A 28 -1.17 -9.82 5.98
CA ASP A 28 -2.26 -10.29 6.85
C ASP A 28 -2.06 -9.90 8.31
N GLU A 29 -2.98 -10.35 9.17
CA GLU A 29 -2.98 -10.04 10.60
C GLU A 29 -1.79 -10.65 11.36
N ALA A 30 -1.17 -11.70 10.80
CA ALA A 30 0.02 -12.32 11.36
C ALA A 30 1.32 -11.65 10.88
N LEU A 31 1.21 -10.52 10.17
CA LEU A 31 2.32 -9.79 9.55
C LEU A 31 3.02 -10.60 8.44
N GLU A 32 2.31 -11.59 7.89
CA GLU A 32 2.82 -12.35 6.76
C GLU A 32 2.50 -11.65 5.45
N THR A 33 3.47 -11.62 4.55
CA THR A 33 3.27 -11.09 3.20
C THR A 33 2.52 -12.12 2.37
N VAL A 34 1.26 -11.82 2.05
CA VAL A 34 0.40 -12.74 1.28
C VAL A 34 0.38 -12.41 -0.21
N LEU A 35 0.82 -11.21 -0.58
CA LEU A 35 0.99 -10.81 -1.97
C LEU A 35 2.01 -9.67 -2.03
N ASP A 36 2.92 -9.76 -2.98
CA ASP A 36 3.88 -8.70 -3.28
C ASP A 36 4.25 -8.81 -4.76
N GLU A 37 3.72 -7.91 -5.58
CA GLU A 37 3.85 -8.01 -7.03
C GLU A 37 4.18 -6.66 -7.65
N TYR A 38 5.11 -6.70 -8.62
CA TYR A 38 5.30 -5.61 -9.55
C TYR A 38 4.25 -5.68 -10.66
N ILE A 39 3.74 -4.54 -11.07
CA ILE A 39 2.69 -4.40 -12.08
C ILE A 39 3.26 -3.72 -13.31
N LYS A 40 3.09 -4.35 -14.47
CA LYS A 40 3.49 -3.75 -15.75
C LYS A 40 2.76 -2.43 -15.99
N PRO A 41 3.47 -1.39 -16.46
CA PRO A 41 2.81 -0.13 -16.77
C PRO A 41 1.82 -0.32 -17.93
N THR A 42 0.67 0.32 -17.82
CA THR A 42 -0.37 0.30 -18.84
C THR A 42 -0.22 1.45 -19.84
N ARG A 43 0.68 2.38 -19.57
CA ARG A 43 1.06 3.50 -20.41
C ARG A 43 2.56 3.72 -20.31
N ASN A 44 3.10 4.55 -21.20
CA ASN A 44 4.51 4.94 -21.14
C ASN A 44 4.82 5.62 -19.81
N VAL A 45 5.96 5.27 -19.24
CA VAL A 45 6.43 5.83 -17.98
C VAL A 45 7.17 7.14 -18.28
N ALA A 46 6.69 8.23 -17.67
CA ALA A 46 7.36 9.53 -17.74
C ALA A 46 8.39 9.70 -16.63
N ASP A 47 8.06 9.21 -15.43
CA ASP A 47 8.95 9.31 -14.27
C ASP A 47 8.74 8.09 -13.35
N TYR A 48 9.82 7.35 -13.12
CA TYR A 48 9.79 6.20 -12.21
C TYR A 48 9.74 6.61 -10.73
N ARG A 49 9.99 7.88 -10.41
CA ARG A 49 10.05 8.38 -9.03
C ARG A 49 10.92 7.52 -8.13
N THR A 50 12.03 7.02 -8.67
CA THR A 50 12.86 5.99 -8.04
C THR A 50 13.32 6.38 -6.64
N SER A 51 13.65 7.64 -6.41
CA SER A 51 14.09 8.12 -5.09
C SER A 51 13.01 7.98 -4.02
N ILE A 52 11.74 7.93 -4.41
CA ILE A 52 10.58 7.78 -3.51
C ILE A 52 10.04 6.36 -3.58
N SER A 53 9.75 5.88 -4.80
CA SER A 53 9.08 4.61 -5.03
C SER A 53 9.99 3.38 -4.91
N GLY A 54 11.29 3.57 -5.08
CA GLY A 54 12.22 2.46 -5.21
C GLY A 54 12.14 1.73 -6.56
N ILE A 55 11.21 2.11 -7.43
CA ILE A 55 11.01 1.48 -8.74
C ILE A 55 12.07 2.01 -9.70
N LYS A 56 12.76 1.11 -10.38
CA LYS A 56 13.84 1.45 -11.32
C LYS A 56 13.42 1.11 -12.75
N ARG A 57 14.00 1.85 -13.71
CA ARG A 57 13.86 1.51 -15.11
C ARG A 57 14.26 0.05 -15.34
N GLY A 58 13.43 -0.68 -16.08
CA GLY A 58 13.64 -2.11 -16.31
C GLY A 58 12.89 -3.02 -15.35
N TYR A 59 12.18 -2.47 -14.36
CA TYR A 59 11.36 -3.27 -13.45
C TYR A 59 10.30 -4.09 -14.20
N GLU A 60 9.95 -3.64 -15.39
CA GLU A 60 8.93 -4.25 -16.25
C GLU A 60 9.27 -5.70 -16.61
N THR A 61 10.55 -6.08 -16.57
CA THR A 61 10.97 -7.45 -16.85
C THR A 61 10.51 -8.44 -15.80
N GLU A 62 10.32 -7.99 -14.56
CA GLU A 62 9.83 -8.80 -13.44
C GLU A 62 8.34 -8.56 -13.14
N ALA A 63 7.74 -7.58 -13.80
CA ALA A 63 6.37 -7.18 -13.55
C ALA A 63 5.37 -8.10 -14.25
N LYS A 64 4.21 -8.27 -13.61
CA LYS A 64 3.09 -9.05 -14.13
C LYS A 64 2.02 -8.14 -14.72
N PRO A 65 1.20 -8.64 -15.66
CA PRO A 65 0.09 -7.89 -16.20
C PRO A 65 -0.86 -7.40 -15.09
N LYS A 66 -1.30 -6.16 -15.22
CA LYS A 66 -2.16 -5.50 -14.23
C LYS A 66 -3.42 -6.30 -13.93
N ASP A 67 -4.12 -6.78 -14.95
CA ASP A 67 -5.41 -7.46 -14.77
C ASP A 67 -5.28 -8.72 -13.93
N GLY A 68 -4.23 -9.51 -14.11
CA GLY A 68 -3.99 -10.71 -13.33
C GLY A 68 -3.71 -10.39 -11.86
N VAL A 69 -2.89 -9.38 -11.61
CA VAL A 69 -2.58 -8.94 -10.24
C VAL A 69 -3.82 -8.39 -9.55
N LEU A 70 -4.58 -7.51 -10.23
CA LEU A 70 -5.83 -6.97 -9.70
C LEU A 70 -6.83 -8.06 -9.33
N ARG A 71 -6.97 -9.06 -10.18
CA ARG A 71 -7.89 -10.18 -9.91
C ARG A 71 -7.51 -10.91 -8.63
N ARG A 72 -6.22 -11.14 -8.42
CA ARG A 72 -5.72 -11.77 -7.18
C ARG A 72 -5.99 -10.90 -5.96
N VAL A 73 -5.72 -9.59 -6.05
CA VAL A 73 -5.99 -8.64 -4.96
C VAL A 73 -7.49 -8.64 -4.62
N ILE A 74 -8.33 -8.46 -5.63
CA ILE A 74 -9.79 -8.43 -5.44
C ILE A 74 -10.28 -9.71 -4.77
N ASN A 75 -9.82 -10.88 -5.24
CA ASN A 75 -10.23 -12.15 -4.67
C ASN A 75 -9.83 -12.29 -3.19
N MET A 76 -8.66 -11.79 -2.83
CA MET A 76 -8.18 -11.85 -1.45
C MET A 76 -8.96 -10.93 -0.52
N VAL A 77 -9.28 -9.71 -0.97
CA VAL A 77 -9.90 -8.69 -0.11
C VAL A 77 -11.44 -8.71 -0.17
N ASN A 78 -12.04 -9.47 -1.08
CA ASN A 78 -13.49 -9.51 -1.24
C ASN A 78 -14.17 -9.94 0.06
N GLY A 79 -15.06 -9.08 0.56
CA GLY A 79 -15.74 -9.33 1.84
C GLY A 79 -14.89 -9.12 3.09
N GLN A 80 -13.61 -8.82 2.94
CA GLN A 80 -12.66 -8.61 4.02
C GLN A 80 -12.43 -7.13 4.29
N PHE A 81 -11.79 -6.79 5.41
CA PHE A 81 -11.38 -5.43 5.70
C PHE A 81 -10.02 -5.12 5.07
N VAL A 82 -9.91 -3.93 4.49
CA VAL A 82 -8.66 -3.39 3.97
C VAL A 82 -8.20 -2.26 4.89
N VAL A 83 -6.98 -2.36 5.35
CA VAL A 83 -6.34 -1.42 6.25
C VAL A 83 -5.20 -0.74 5.49
N GLY A 84 -5.02 0.55 5.70
CA GLY A 84 -3.93 1.27 5.03
C GLY A 84 -3.72 2.66 5.57
N PHE A 85 -2.72 3.33 5.02
CA PHE A 85 -2.45 4.73 5.27
C PHE A 85 -2.69 5.50 3.95
N ASN A 86 -3.68 6.37 3.92
CA ASN A 86 -4.23 6.98 2.70
C ASN A 86 -4.66 5.91 1.67
N VAL A 87 -5.23 4.82 2.16
CA VAL A 87 -5.52 3.63 1.37
C VAL A 87 -6.53 3.88 0.25
N LYS A 88 -7.34 4.91 0.37
CA LYS A 88 -8.30 5.29 -0.68
C LYS A 88 -7.59 5.65 -1.98
N GLU A 89 -6.43 6.30 -1.88
CA GLU A 89 -5.61 6.64 -3.05
C GLU A 89 -5.07 5.39 -3.74
N ASP A 90 -4.63 4.40 -2.95
CA ASP A 90 -4.12 3.12 -3.46
C ASP A 90 -5.22 2.35 -4.18
N LEU A 91 -6.40 2.25 -3.56
CA LEU A 91 -7.55 1.56 -4.14
C LEU A 91 -8.03 2.24 -5.42
N GLU A 92 -8.07 3.57 -5.43
CA GLU A 92 -8.45 4.34 -6.62
C GLU A 92 -7.45 4.11 -7.76
N ALA A 93 -6.16 4.15 -7.46
CA ALA A 93 -5.12 3.91 -8.47
C ALA A 93 -5.17 2.49 -9.03
N LEU A 94 -5.55 1.51 -8.21
CA LEU A 94 -5.78 0.13 -8.64
C LEU A 94 -7.09 -0.05 -9.40
N GLY A 95 -8.02 0.91 -9.27
CA GLY A 95 -9.36 0.78 -9.86
C GLY A 95 -10.26 -0.18 -9.08
N ILE A 96 -10.03 -0.33 -7.77
CA ILE A 96 -10.80 -1.24 -6.91
C ILE A 96 -11.81 -0.45 -6.10
N LEU A 97 -13.09 -0.84 -6.19
CA LEU A 97 -14.14 -0.35 -5.30
C LEU A 97 -14.24 -1.27 -4.10
N HIS A 98 -14.09 -0.72 -2.90
CA HIS A 98 -14.13 -1.48 -1.67
C HIS A 98 -14.80 -0.66 -0.56
N SER A 99 -15.68 -1.29 0.21
CA SER A 99 -16.47 -0.60 1.24
C SER A 99 -15.94 -0.79 2.65
N LYS A 100 -15.28 -1.91 2.92
CA LYS A 100 -14.75 -2.22 4.26
C LYS A 100 -13.32 -1.73 4.40
N ILE A 101 -13.19 -0.43 4.63
CA ILE A 101 -11.89 0.25 4.69
C ILE A 101 -11.66 0.81 6.09
N TRP A 102 -10.48 0.57 6.62
CA TRP A 102 -9.96 1.31 7.76
C TRP A 102 -8.72 2.08 7.30
N ASP A 103 -8.83 3.40 7.25
CA ASP A 103 -7.72 4.27 6.83
C ASP A 103 -7.09 4.91 8.06
N MET A 104 -5.83 4.59 8.29
CA MET A 104 -5.08 5.09 9.43
C MET A 104 -4.98 6.61 9.44
N ALA A 105 -4.93 7.25 8.28
CA ALA A 105 -4.86 8.70 8.17
C ALA A 105 -6.13 9.39 8.71
N ASP A 106 -7.26 8.69 8.71
CA ASP A 106 -8.55 9.19 9.19
C ASP A 106 -8.89 8.68 10.60
N SER A 107 -8.00 7.90 11.24
CA SER A 107 -8.29 7.27 12.51
C SER A 107 -8.34 8.28 13.65
N LYS A 108 -9.47 8.27 14.37
CA LYS A 108 -9.65 9.06 15.60
C LYS A 108 -9.02 8.40 16.82
N HIS A 109 -8.59 7.15 16.69
CA HIS A 109 -8.01 6.37 17.79
C HIS A 109 -6.53 6.66 17.99
N LEU A 110 -5.87 7.17 16.97
CA LEU A 110 -4.52 7.67 17.09
C LEU A 110 -4.61 9.12 17.52
N ASP A 111 -3.87 9.49 18.55
CA ASP A 111 -3.81 10.86 19.07
C ASP A 111 -3.14 11.78 18.03
N CYS A 112 -3.70 11.77 16.87
CA CYS A 112 -3.23 12.53 15.73
C CYS A 112 -4.43 13.20 15.07
N CYS A 113 -4.82 14.30 15.66
CA CYS A 113 -5.66 15.26 14.95
C CYS A 113 -4.97 15.79 13.69
N GLN A 114 -3.76 15.32 13.43
CA GLN A 114 -2.92 15.75 12.33
C GLN A 114 -2.51 14.55 11.48
N LYS A 115 -2.42 14.78 10.19
CA LYS A 115 -1.95 13.78 9.23
C LYS A 115 -0.43 13.59 9.38
N TYR A 116 -0.03 12.70 10.28
CA TYR A 116 1.36 12.32 10.36
C TYR A 116 1.72 11.39 9.21
N ALA A 117 2.94 11.52 8.70
CA ALA A 117 3.48 10.51 7.80
C ALA A 117 3.59 9.17 8.53
N LEU A 118 3.40 8.07 7.81
CA LEU A 118 3.43 6.73 8.38
C LEU A 118 4.71 6.47 9.20
N LYS A 119 5.86 6.97 8.76
CA LYS A 119 7.11 6.80 9.50
C LYS A 119 7.07 7.40 10.90
N ILE A 120 6.43 8.57 11.05
CA ILE A 120 6.32 9.25 12.35
C ILE A 120 5.40 8.44 13.26
N LEU A 121 4.29 7.94 12.73
CA LEU A 121 3.39 7.07 13.47
C LEU A 121 4.08 5.77 13.89
N ALA A 122 4.79 5.12 13.01
CA ALA A 122 5.50 3.88 13.32
C ALA A 122 6.55 4.09 14.42
N TYR A 123 7.30 5.17 14.36
CA TYR A 123 8.25 5.50 15.41
C TYR A 123 7.57 5.79 16.74
N LYS A 124 6.54 6.63 16.73
CA LYS A 124 5.82 7.05 17.93
C LYS A 124 5.10 5.89 18.61
N GLU A 125 4.42 5.06 17.82
CA GLU A 125 3.52 4.03 18.34
C GLU A 125 4.20 2.67 18.57
N LEU A 126 5.21 2.34 17.79
CA LEU A 126 5.86 1.03 17.80
C LEU A 126 7.36 1.10 18.11
N GLY A 127 7.94 2.30 18.14
CA GLY A 127 9.39 2.46 18.24
C GLY A 127 10.14 1.98 16.99
N LEU A 128 9.45 1.77 15.87
CA LEU A 128 10.04 1.31 14.63
C LEU A 128 10.52 2.46 13.78
N SER A 129 11.76 2.36 13.29
CA SER A 129 12.31 3.28 12.31
C SER A 129 12.02 2.76 10.92
N ILE A 130 11.16 3.45 10.18
CA ILE A 130 10.90 3.17 8.77
C ILE A 130 11.63 4.23 7.95
N GLU A 131 12.45 3.78 6.99
CA GLU A 131 13.12 4.71 6.10
C GLU A 131 12.12 5.42 5.20
N ASP A 132 12.33 6.73 5.01
CA ASP A 132 11.45 7.54 4.18
C ASP A 132 11.58 7.20 2.70
N VAL A 133 12.79 6.98 2.27
CA VAL A 133 13.09 6.81 0.86
C VAL A 133 14.30 5.89 0.66
N PRO A 134 14.20 4.96 -0.29
CA PRO A 134 12.97 4.63 -1.03
C PRO A 134 11.96 3.89 -0.15
N HIS A 135 10.68 4.07 -0.45
CA HIS A 135 9.62 3.36 0.25
C HIS A 135 9.67 1.86 -0.05
N ASP A 136 9.30 1.06 0.94
CA ASP A 136 9.12 -0.38 0.78
C ASP A 136 7.67 -0.73 1.15
N THR A 137 6.89 -1.17 0.17
CA THR A 137 5.48 -1.49 0.35
C THR A 137 5.25 -2.55 1.42
N VAL A 138 6.10 -3.56 1.48
CA VAL A 138 5.98 -4.63 2.48
C VAL A 138 6.21 -4.09 3.88
N LYS A 139 7.27 -3.31 4.08
CA LYS A 139 7.55 -2.68 5.38
C LYS A 139 6.43 -1.74 5.80
N ASP A 140 5.94 -0.92 4.89
CA ASP A 140 4.87 0.04 5.16
C ASP A 140 3.56 -0.68 5.49
N ALA A 141 3.21 -1.72 4.74
CA ALA A 141 2.02 -2.52 5.02
C ALA A 141 2.11 -3.25 6.36
N LYS A 142 3.27 -3.79 6.72
CA LYS A 142 3.49 -4.43 8.02
C LYS A 142 3.35 -3.42 9.17
N ALA A 143 3.90 -2.22 9.02
CA ALA A 143 3.79 -1.18 10.02
C ALA A 143 2.32 -0.77 10.23
N VAL A 144 1.57 -0.60 9.15
CA VAL A 144 0.14 -0.29 9.21
C VAL A 144 -0.63 -1.38 9.94
N MET A 145 -0.40 -2.64 9.60
CA MET A 145 -1.09 -3.77 10.25
C MET A 145 -0.74 -3.86 11.72
N ASP A 146 0.52 -3.68 12.08
CA ASP A 146 0.99 -3.75 13.46
C ASP A 146 0.34 -2.65 14.31
N ILE A 147 0.27 -1.43 13.82
CA ILE A 147 -0.43 -0.33 14.49
C ILE A 147 -1.92 -0.63 14.61
N TYR A 148 -2.55 -1.13 13.55
CA TYR A 148 -3.95 -1.50 13.58
C TYR A 148 -4.24 -2.54 14.66
N MET A 149 -3.44 -3.60 14.72
CA MET A 149 -3.61 -4.67 15.71
C MET A 149 -3.44 -4.16 17.14
N LYS A 150 -2.54 -3.22 17.35
CA LYS A 150 -2.26 -2.65 18.67
C LYS A 150 -3.40 -1.75 19.19
N TYR A 151 -4.02 -0.96 18.31
CA TYR A 151 -4.93 0.10 18.75
C TYR A 151 -6.40 -0.11 18.41
N VAL A 152 -6.70 -0.92 17.43
CA VAL A 152 -8.06 -1.05 16.92
C VAL A 152 -8.65 -2.43 17.20
N LYS A 153 -7.84 -3.44 17.13
CA LYS A 153 -8.22 -4.81 17.38
C LYS A 153 -7.65 -5.31 18.72
#